data_c231d9b349d9bb70ff16c1bf64dc52ca
#
_entry.id   c231d9b349d9bb70ff16c1bf64dc52ca
#
_cell.length_a   1.000
_cell.length_b   1.000
_cell.length_c   1.000
_cell.angle_alpha   90.00
_cell.angle_beta   90.00
_cell.angle_gamma   90.00
#
_symmetry.space_group_name_H-M   'P 1'
#
loop_
_entity.id
_entity.type
_entity.pdbx_description
1 polymer ?
#
loop_
_entity_poly.entity_id
_entity_poly.type
_entity_poly.pdbx_seq_one_letter_code
_entity_poly.pdbx_strand_id
1 'polypeptide(L)'
;MNWKTYALAHAKLDDPNETCGLVVIIKGKEKYFSCKNIADQPKDIFIIDPSDWAAAEDCGEITAIVHSHPTTSPQLSMADKVACEKTKLKWYVVQPNLEQWVEYEPCGYRAPLIGRKWVWGVNDCWSLCRDYYQEELGITLRDWDRPTSSDAFLLNPFFDSSFHATGFRELEP
;
A
#
# COMPACT_ATOMS: atom_id res chain seq x y z
N MET A 1 26.32 -6.75 -6.96
CA MET A 1 25.56 -6.34 -5.76
C MET A 1 24.15 -6.85 -5.89
N ASN A 2 23.58 -7.37 -4.79
CA ASN A 2 22.20 -7.83 -4.73
C ASN A 2 21.27 -6.61 -4.65
N TRP A 3 20.07 -6.70 -5.15
CA TRP A 3 19.05 -5.65 -5.09
C TRP A 3 18.77 -5.17 -3.65
N LYS A 4 18.81 -6.06 -2.63
CA LYS A 4 18.65 -5.72 -1.20
C LYS A 4 19.68 -4.71 -0.71
N THR A 5 20.91 -4.75 -1.24
CA THR A 5 21.96 -3.78 -0.88
C THR A 5 21.59 -2.37 -1.31
N TYR A 6 20.99 -2.21 -2.50
CA TYR A 6 20.55 -0.90 -2.99
C TYR A 6 19.33 -0.40 -2.21
N ALA A 7 18.37 -1.28 -1.93
CA ALA A 7 17.20 -0.93 -1.13
C ALA A 7 17.58 -0.51 0.30
N LEU A 8 18.50 -1.21 0.94
CA LEU A 8 19.01 -0.84 2.27
C LEU A 8 19.76 0.51 2.25
N ALA A 9 20.57 0.76 1.22
CA ALA A 9 21.25 2.03 1.07
C ALA A 9 20.25 3.19 0.90
N HIS A 10 19.20 3.01 0.09
CA HIS A 10 18.11 3.97 -0.06
C HIS A 10 17.42 4.22 1.28
N ALA A 11 17.05 3.16 2.02
CA ALA A 11 16.39 3.26 3.31
C ALA A 11 17.25 4.02 4.36
N LYS A 12 18.56 3.82 4.38
CA LYS A 12 19.48 4.55 5.27
C LYS A 12 19.65 6.01 4.90
N LEU A 13 19.55 6.33 3.62
CA LEU A 13 19.74 7.71 3.12
C LEU A 13 18.55 8.60 3.48
N ASP A 14 17.34 8.05 3.50
CA ASP A 14 16.10 8.81 3.68
C ASP A 14 15.53 8.71 5.12
N ASP A 15 16.23 7.98 6.02
CA ASP A 15 15.89 7.93 7.46
C ASP A 15 15.74 9.38 8.01
N PRO A 16 14.63 9.73 8.70
CA PRO A 16 13.62 8.87 9.29
C PRO A 16 12.34 8.62 8.46
N ASN A 17 12.34 8.91 7.17
CA ASN A 17 11.18 8.65 6.33
C ASN A 17 11.15 7.18 5.88
N GLU A 18 9.96 6.65 5.67
CA GLU A 18 9.79 5.39 4.98
C GLU A 18 10.15 5.55 3.50
N THR A 19 11.06 4.73 3.02
CA THR A 19 11.35 4.61 1.60
C THR A 19 10.46 3.57 0.96
N CYS A 20 10.25 3.69 -0.33
CA CYS A 20 9.58 2.68 -1.14
C CYS A 20 10.33 2.44 -2.45
N GLY A 21 10.12 1.28 -3.03
CA GLY A 21 10.68 0.89 -4.30
C GLY A 21 10.16 -0.47 -4.77
N LEU A 22 10.63 -0.87 -5.92
CA LEU A 22 10.15 -2.06 -6.62
C LEU A 22 11.31 -3.00 -6.93
N VAL A 23 11.05 -4.30 -6.89
CA VAL A 23 11.95 -5.30 -7.46
C VAL A 23 11.49 -5.58 -8.88
N VAL A 24 12.35 -5.31 -9.84
CA VAL A 24 12.05 -5.43 -11.27
C VAL A 24 12.99 -6.43 -11.92
N ILE A 25 12.47 -7.35 -12.70
CA ILE A 25 13.28 -8.26 -13.53
C ILE A 25 13.67 -7.52 -14.82
N ILE A 26 14.93 -7.13 -14.91
CA ILE A 26 15.51 -6.49 -16.09
C ILE A 26 16.55 -7.42 -16.71
N LYS A 27 16.32 -7.86 -17.95
CA LYS A 27 17.19 -8.81 -18.67
C LYS A 27 17.48 -10.07 -17.83
N GLY A 28 16.44 -10.62 -17.20
CA GLY A 28 16.51 -11.85 -16.40
C GLY A 28 17.19 -11.70 -15.04
N LYS A 29 17.39 -10.49 -14.53
CA LYS A 29 18.01 -10.22 -13.23
C LYS A 29 17.12 -9.29 -12.40
N GLU A 30 16.93 -9.66 -11.13
CA GLU A 30 16.27 -8.79 -10.17
C GLU A 30 17.13 -7.54 -9.90
N LYS A 31 16.50 -6.38 -9.98
CA LYS A 31 17.09 -5.07 -9.66
C LYS A 31 16.13 -4.29 -8.78
N TYR A 32 16.68 -3.47 -7.90
CA TYR A 32 15.93 -2.49 -7.14
C TYR A 32 15.72 -1.25 -7.97
N PHE A 33 14.47 -0.83 -8.06
CA PHE A 33 14.04 0.44 -8.63
C PHE A 33 13.55 1.32 -7.47
N SER A 34 14.31 2.35 -7.13
CA SER A 34 13.93 3.29 -6.08
C SER A 34 12.77 4.15 -6.54
N CYS A 35 11.74 4.29 -5.72
CA CYS A 35 10.58 5.13 -5.99
C CYS A 35 10.52 6.26 -4.97
N LYS A 36 9.95 7.38 -5.38
CA LYS A 36 9.65 8.49 -4.49
C LYS A 36 8.46 8.14 -3.61
N ASN A 37 8.60 8.38 -2.31
CA ASN A 37 7.48 8.38 -1.39
C ASN A 37 6.77 9.75 -1.46
N ILE A 38 5.52 9.77 -1.93
CA ILE A 38 4.71 10.99 -2.06
C ILE A 38 3.67 11.14 -0.96
N ALA A 39 3.76 10.35 0.11
CA ALA A 39 2.85 10.46 1.25
C ALA A 39 3.03 11.79 2.00
N ASP A 40 1.94 12.35 2.50
CA ASP A 40 1.95 13.58 3.32
C ASP A 40 2.65 13.37 4.67
N GLN A 41 2.67 12.14 5.18
CA GLN A 41 3.32 11.73 6.42
C GLN A 41 4.35 10.62 6.14
N PRO A 42 5.47 10.93 5.49
CA PRO A 42 6.42 9.93 4.99
C PRO A 42 7.15 9.15 6.09
N LYS A 43 7.05 9.56 7.36
CA LYS A 43 7.60 8.81 8.50
C LYS A 43 6.76 7.63 8.95
N ASP A 44 5.48 7.63 8.59
CA ASP A 44 4.49 6.68 9.10
C ASP A 44 3.87 5.80 8.01
N ILE A 45 3.93 6.26 6.75
CA ILE A 45 3.34 5.58 5.59
C ILE A 45 4.14 5.89 4.33
N PHE A 46 3.96 5.07 3.32
CA PHE A 46 4.46 5.38 1.98
C PHE A 46 3.35 5.31 0.92
N ILE A 47 3.50 6.12 -0.10
CA ILE A 47 2.73 6.09 -1.35
C ILE A 47 3.74 6.17 -2.47
N ILE A 48 3.78 5.15 -3.32
CA ILE A 48 4.67 5.14 -4.50
C ILE A 48 4.17 6.18 -5.51
N ASP A 49 5.07 7.01 -6.01
CA ASP A 49 4.75 7.93 -7.11
C ASP A 49 4.30 7.10 -8.34
N PRO A 50 3.11 7.35 -8.89
CA PRO A 50 2.62 6.62 -10.06
C PRO A 50 3.53 6.72 -11.29
N SER A 51 4.28 7.81 -11.43
CA SER A 51 5.24 7.98 -12.53
C SER A 51 6.44 7.03 -12.38
N ASP A 52 6.90 6.79 -11.15
CA ASP A 52 7.97 5.84 -10.88
C ASP A 52 7.51 4.39 -11.10
N TRP A 53 6.25 4.09 -10.73
CA TRP A 53 5.65 2.78 -11.01
C TRP A 53 5.62 2.51 -12.52
N ALA A 54 5.08 3.45 -13.31
CA ALA A 54 5.03 3.32 -14.76
C ALA A 54 6.43 3.17 -15.39
N ALA A 55 7.40 3.96 -14.91
CA ALA A 55 8.79 3.86 -15.38
C ALA A 55 9.43 2.50 -15.05
N ALA A 56 9.07 1.90 -13.91
CA ALA A 56 9.54 0.57 -13.54
C ALA A 56 8.91 -0.52 -14.45
N GLU A 57 7.62 -0.41 -14.78
CA GLU A 57 6.94 -1.30 -15.75
C GLU A 57 7.58 -1.22 -17.14
N ASP A 58 7.96 -0.04 -17.59
CA ASP A 58 8.69 0.15 -18.84
C ASP A 58 10.07 -0.51 -18.84
N CYS A 59 10.70 -0.66 -17.66
CA CYS A 59 12.00 -1.30 -17.52
C CYS A 59 11.94 -2.84 -17.50
N GLY A 60 10.84 -3.42 -17.02
CA GLY A 60 10.69 -4.88 -16.90
C GLY A 60 9.53 -5.31 -16.01
N GLU A 61 9.51 -6.59 -15.65
CA GLU A 61 8.46 -7.18 -14.84
C GLU A 61 8.65 -6.81 -13.36
N ILE A 62 7.65 -6.16 -12.76
CA ILE A 62 7.63 -5.89 -11.31
C ILE A 62 7.24 -7.16 -10.58
N THR A 63 8.09 -7.62 -9.66
CA THR A 63 7.88 -8.87 -8.91
C THR A 63 7.64 -8.65 -7.42
N ALA A 64 8.08 -7.51 -6.87
CA ALA A 64 7.85 -7.22 -5.46
C ALA A 64 7.87 -5.71 -5.17
N ILE A 65 7.24 -5.34 -4.05
CA ILE A 65 7.32 -4.03 -3.43
C ILE A 65 8.26 -4.10 -2.24
N VAL A 66 9.06 -3.07 -2.06
CA VAL A 66 9.99 -2.91 -0.93
C VAL A 66 9.71 -1.59 -0.25
N HIS A 67 9.59 -1.61 1.08
CA HIS A 67 9.56 -0.37 1.87
C HIS A 67 10.37 -0.51 3.15
N SER A 68 10.61 0.60 3.83
CA SER A 68 11.37 0.62 5.07
C SER A 68 10.52 1.03 6.27
N HIS A 69 10.86 0.48 7.42
CA HIS A 69 10.37 0.90 8.74
C HIS A 69 11.53 1.47 9.57
N PRO A 70 11.93 2.75 9.41
CA PRO A 70 13.12 3.28 10.07
C PRO A 70 13.04 3.28 11.59
N THR A 71 11.85 3.56 12.15
CA THR A 71 11.64 3.78 13.57
C THR A 71 10.92 2.64 14.29
N THR A 72 10.41 1.66 13.55
CA THR A 72 9.61 0.55 14.09
C THR A 72 10.17 -0.82 13.71
N SER A 73 9.53 -1.88 14.19
CA SER A 73 9.86 -3.26 13.79
C SER A 73 9.68 -3.48 12.29
N PRO A 74 10.49 -4.34 11.64
CA PRO A 74 10.29 -4.70 10.23
C PRO A 74 9.04 -5.55 9.99
N GLN A 75 8.29 -5.88 11.03
CA GLN A 75 7.03 -6.62 10.86
C GLN A 75 5.99 -5.80 10.10
N LEU A 76 5.35 -6.40 9.12
CA LEU A 76 4.28 -5.75 8.38
C LEU A 76 3.15 -5.34 9.31
N SER A 77 2.71 -4.11 9.18
CA SER A 77 1.48 -3.62 9.80
C SER A 77 0.24 -4.30 9.21
N MET A 78 -0.92 -4.12 9.84
CA MET A 78 -2.17 -4.61 9.24
C MET A 78 -2.44 -3.95 7.88
N ALA A 79 -2.10 -2.67 7.74
CA ALA A 79 -2.28 -1.94 6.49
C ALA A 79 -1.36 -2.49 5.38
N ASP A 80 -0.10 -2.78 5.69
CA ASP A 80 0.85 -3.38 4.73
C ASP A 80 0.33 -4.72 4.23
N LYS A 81 -0.18 -5.56 5.13
CA LYS A 81 -0.75 -6.87 4.76
C LYS A 81 -1.95 -6.73 3.82
N VAL A 82 -2.87 -5.81 4.13
CA VAL A 82 -4.04 -5.54 3.26
C VAL A 82 -3.59 -4.98 1.91
N ALA A 83 -2.61 -4.06 1.89
CA ALA A 83 -2.06 -3.52 0.65
C ALA A 83 -1.33 -4.59 -0.17
N CYS A 84 -0.60 -5.50 0.48
CA CYS A 84 0.02 -6.66 -0.17
C CYS A 84 -1.03 -7.55 -0.85
N GLU A 85 -2.15 -7.83 -0.17
CA GLU A 85 -3.26 -8.59 -0.77
C GLU A 85 -3.87 -7.90 -2.00
N LYS A 86 -3.95 -6.56 -1.99
CA LYS A 86 -4.46 -5.78 -3.14
C LYS A 86 -3.50 -5.82 -4.33
N THR A 87 -2.21 -5.66 -4.10
CA THR A 87 -1.20 -5.63 -5.17
C THR A 87 -0.93 -7.00 -5.79
N LYS A 88 -1.22 -8.09 -5.05
CA LYS A 88 -0.88 -9.47 -5.45
C LYS A 88 0.62 -9.69 -5.67
N LEU A 89 1.45 -8.80 -5.19
CA LEU A 89 2.90 -8.86 -5.26
C LEU A 89 3.48 -9.29 -3.90
N LYS A 90 4.69 -9.86 -3.92
CA LYS A 90 5.49 -10.07 -2.72
C LYS A 90 5.92 -8.72 -2.14
N TRP A 91 5.93 -8.62 -0.82
CA TRP A 91 6.37 -7.42 -0.11
C TRP A 91 7.61 -7.73 0.74
N TYR A 92 8.53 -6.79 0.76
CA TYR A 92 9.70 -6.79 1.62
C TYR A 92 9.70 -5.55 2.49
N VAL A 93 9.95 -5.73 3.78
CA VAL A 93 10.13 -4.63 4.73
C VAL A 93 11.54 -4.69 5.25
N VAL A 94 12.23 -3.56 5.27
CA VAL A 94 13.56 -3.42 5.86
C VAL A 94 13.54 -2.44 7.02
N GLN A 95 14.13 -2.84 8.14
CA GLN A 95 14.47 -1.93 9.23
C GLN A 95 15.96 -1.55 9.04
N PRO A 96 16.25 -0.30 8.59
CA PRO A 96 17.57 0.05 8.09
C PRO A 96 18.67 0.08 9.16
N ASN A 97 18.33 0.47 10.41
CA ASN A 97 19.31 0.57 11.49
C ASN A 97 19.75 -0.78 12.03
N LEU A 98 18.87 -1.79 11.97
CA LEU A 98 19.17 -3.17 12.40
C LEU A 98 19.51 -4.08 11.22
N GLU A 99 19.37 -3.59 9.99
CA GLU A 99 19.54 -4.37 8.75
C GLU A 99 18.67 -5.63 8.71
N GLN A 100 17.53 -5.59 9.38
CA GLN A 100 16.59 -6.71 9.45
C GLN A 100 15.58 -6.65 8.31
N TRP A 101 15.28 -7.79 7.74
CA TRP A 101 14.35 -7.97 6.63
C TRP A 101 13.23 -8.92 7.00
N VAL A 102 12.03 -8.56 6.59
CA VAL A 102 10.87 -9.46 6.60
C VAL A 102 10.30 -9.49 5.20
N GLU A 103 9.87 -10.67 4.77
CA GLU A 103 9.13 -10.86 3.52
C GLU A 103 7.73 -11.36 3.81
N TYR A 104 6.80 -10.97 2.95
CA TYR A 104 5.41 -11.35 3.06
C TYR A 104 4.83 -11.56 1.66
N GLU A 105 4.03 -12.60 1.50
CA GLU A 105 3.33 -12.92 0.27
C GLU A 105 1.82 -12.86 0.49
N PRO A 106 1.03 -12.53 -0.55
CA PRO A 106 -0.41 -12.60 -0.46
C PRO A 106 -0.86 -14.00 0.00
N CYS A 107 -1.63 -14.06 1.06
CA CYS A 107 -2.08 -15.31 1.68
C CYS A 107 -3.58 -15.32 2.02
N GLY A 108 -4.32 -14.33 1.52
CA GLY A 108 -5.73 -14.14 1.82
C GLY A 108 -5.99 -13.40 3.13
N TYR A 109 -5.01 -12.64 3.64
CA TYR A 109 -5.17 -11.87 4.86
C TYR A 109 -6.30 -10.84 4.75
N ARG A 110 -7.12 -10.76 5.78
CA ARG A 110 -8.13 -9.72 5.97
C ARG A 110 -7.92 -9.05 7.33
N ALA A 111 -7.99 -7.72 7.36
CA ALA A 111 -7.94 -7.00 8.62
C ALA A 111 -9.24 -7.27 9.40
N PRO A 112 -9.20 -7.51 10.72
CA PRO A 112 -10.40 -7.74 11.51
C PRO A 112 -11.35 -6.55 11.44
N LEU A 113 -12.65 -6.75 11.52
CA LEU A 113 -13.62 -5.66 11.50
C LEU A 113 -13.46 -4.73 12.72
N ILE A 114 -13.08 -5.28 13.87
CA ILE A 114 -12.89 -4.54 15.12
C ILE A 114 -11.39 -4.47 15.45
N GLY A 115 -10.94 -3.30 15.90
CA GLY A 115 -9.54 -3.09 16.32
C GLY A 115 -8.54 -2.82 15.19
N ARG A 116 -8.99 -2.67 13.94
CA ARG A 116 -8.11 -2.26 12.86
C ARG A 116 -7.69 -0.81 13.00
N LYS A 117 -6.42 -0.53 12.76
CA LYS A 117 -5.92 0.84 12.68
C LYS A 117 -6.43 1.49 11.40
N TRP A 118 -7.00 2.70 11.51
CA TRP A 118 -7.44 3.45 10.36
C TRP A 118 -6.25 3.92 9.51
N VAL A 119 -6.31 3.64 8.21
CA VAL A 119 -5.31 4.09 7.22
C VAL A 119 -6.08 4.44 5.95
N TRP A 120 -5.93 5.67 5.47
CA TRP A 120 -6.57 6.15 4.26
C TRP A 120 -6.29 5.27 3.04
N GLY A 121 -7.29 4.94 2.27
CA GLY A 121 -7.18 4.11 1.06
C GLY A 121 -6.95 2.61 1.31
N VAL A 122 -6.66 2.19 2.54
CA VAL A 122 -6.37 0.80 2.90
C VAL A 122 -7.36 0.26 3.91
N ASN A 123 -7.39 0.84 5.12
CA ASN A 123 -8.29 0.48 6.22
C ASN A 123 -9.16 1.68 6.62
N ASP A 124 -9.77 2.34 5.67
CA ASP A 124 -10.66 3.49 5.85
C ASP A 124 -12.11 3.07 6.14
N CYS A 125 -13.00 4.03 6.28
CA CYS A 125 -14.42 3.77 6.54
C CYS A 125 -15.09 2.96 5.44
N TRP A 126 -14.75 3.23 4.16
CA TRP A 126 -15.31 2.47 3.05
C TRP A 126 -14.81 1.02 3.02
N SER A 127 -13.51 0.80 3.25
CA SER A 127 -12.97 -0.56 3.33
C SER A 127 -13.59 -1.35 4.48
N LEU A 128 -13.88 -0.71 5.63
CA LEU A 128 -14.59 -1.36 6.73
C LEU A 128 -16.02 -1.75 6.32
N CYS A 129 -16.76 -0.85 5.69
CA CYS A 129 -18.10 -1.12 5.19
C CYS A 129 -18.10 -2.28 4.20
N ARG A 130 -17.21 -2.24 3.21
CA ARG A 130 -17.07 -3.29 2.20
C ARG A 130 -16.76 -4.65 2.83
N ASP A 131 -15.81 -4.69 3.77
CA ASP A 131 -15.39 -5.93 4.42
C ASP A 131 -16.52 -6.50 5.29
N TYR A 132 -17.27 -5.64 6.00
CA TYR A 132 -18.46 -6.04 6.77
C TYR A 132 -19.52 -6.68 5.86
N TYR A 133 -19.86 -6.03 4.75
CA TYR A 133 -20.85 -6.58 3.82
C TYR A 133 -20.39 -7.91 3.24
N GLN A 134 -19.11 -8.06 2.95
CA GLN A 134 -18.57 -9.31 2.43
C GLN A 134 -18.56 -10.42 3.48
N GLU A 135 -18.15 -10.12 4.73
CA GLU A 135 -17.99 -11.14 5.77
C GLU A 135 -19.32 -11.56 6.39
N GLU A 136 -20.21 -10.60 6.71
CA GLU A 136 -21.43 -10.84 7.44
C GLU A 136 -22.63 -11.13 6.53
N LEU A 137 -22.64 -10.59 5.32
CA LEU A 137 -23.78 -10.67 4.41
C LEU A 137 -23.47 -11.43 3.10
N GLY A 138 -22.21 -11.75 2.83
CA GLY A 138 -21.81 -12.40 1.58
C GLY A 138 -21.94 -11.49 0.35
N ILE A 139 -22.08 -10.16 0.56
CA ILE A 139 -22.28 -9.18 -0.50
C ILE A 139 -20.95 -8.51 -0.83
N THR A 140 -20.52 -8.63 -2.08
CA THR A 140 -19.30 -7.95 -2.57
C THR A 140 -19.65 -6.53 -3.02
N LEU A 141 -19.14 -5.53 -2.31
CA LEU A 141 -19.24 -4.13 -2.71
C LEU A 141 -18.03 -3.76 -3.58
N ARG A 142 -18.26 -2.86 -4.54
CA ARG A 142 -17.21 -2.32 -5.39
C ARG A 142 -16.23 -1.50 -4.57
N ASP A 143 -14.94 -1.66 -4.83
CA ASP A 143 -13.90 -0.77 -4.33
C ASP A 143 -13.49 0.25 -5.39
N TRP A 144 -12.93 1.37 -4.97
CA TRP A 144 -12.38 2.43 -5.81
C TRP A 144 -11.05 2.89 -5.24
N ASP A 145 -10.19 3.34 -6.12
CA ASP A 145 -8.99 4.05 -5.71
C ASP A 145 -9.38 5.37 -5.04
N ARG A 146 -8.78 5.64 -3.88
CA ARG A 146 -8.98 6.89 -3.17
C ARG A 146 -8.04 7.95 -3.75
N PRO A 147 -8.41 9.24 -3.70
CA PRO A 147 -7.44 10.32 -3.88
C PRO A 147 -6.24 10.16 -2.94
N THR A 148 -5.14 10.82 -3.24
CA THR A 148 -3.88 10.68 -2.50
C THR A 148 -3.97 11.08 -1.03
N SER A 149 -4.97 11.89 -0.65
CA SER A 149 -5.22 12.28 0.74
C SER A 149 -6.71 12.39 1.04
N SER A 150 -7.06 12.36 2.33
CA SER A 150 -8.42 12.64 2.80
C SER A 150 -8.88 14.05 2.48
N ASP A 151 -7.96 15.02 2.47
CA ASP A 151 -8.27 16.42 2.13
C ASP A 151 -8.62 16.57 0.64
N ALA A 152 -7.89 15.88 -0.23
CA ALA A 152 -8.23 15.82 -1.66
C ALA A 152 -9.60 15.17 -1.90
N PHE A 153 -10.00 14.23 -1.05
CA PHE A 153 -11.34 13.62 -1.10
C PHE A 153 -12.44 14.60 -0.74
N LEU A 154 -12.24 15.49 0.25
CA LEU A 154 -13.22 16.51 0.65
C LEU A 154 -13.42 17.57 -0.43
N LEU A 155 -12.40 17.84 -1.24
CA LEU A 155 -12.47 18.78 -2.36
C LEU A 155 -13.16 18.21 -3.60
N ASN A 156 -13.27 16.91 -3.69
CA ASN A 156 -13.91 16.23 -4.82
C ASN A 156 -15.02 15.31 -4.27
N PRO A 157 -16.31 15.60 -4.46
CA PRO A 157 -17.42 14.82 -3.90
C PRO A 157 -17.57 13.45 -4.59
N PHE A 158 -16.47 12.71 -4.57
CA PHE A 158 -16.35 11.39 -5.19
C PHE A 158 -17.39 10.40 -4.62
N PHE A 159 -17.69 10.52 -3.32
CA PHE A 159 -18.67 9.65 -2.68
C PHE A 159 -20.07 9.91 -3.23
N ASP A 160 -20.47 11.17 -3.38
CA ASP A 160 -21.77 11.54 -3.90
C ASP A 160 -21.95 11.11 -5.36
N SER A 161 -20.92 11.27 -6.18
CA SER A 161 -20.96 10.85 -7.59
C SER A 161 -20.91 9.34 -7.79
N SER A 162 -20.34 8.59 -6.84
CA SER A 162 -20.13 7.14 -6.94
C SER A 162 -21.14 6.32 -6.13
N PHE A 163 -21.93 6.97 -5.28
CA PHE A 163 -22.88 6.36 -4.36
C PHE A 163 -23.82 5.35 -5.07
N HIS A 164 -24.42 5.74 -6.18
CA HIS A 164 -25.32 4.88 -6.93
C HIS A 164 -24.66 3.63 -7.51
N ALA A 165 -23.36 3.69 -7.78
CA ALA A 165 -22.60 2.54 -8.30
C ALA A 165 -22.25 1.52 -7.20
N THR A 166 -22.52 1.83 -5.93
CA THR A 166 -22.33 0.89 -4.80
C THR A 166 -23.48 -0.11 -4.65
N GLY A 167 -24.63 0.17 -5.27
CA GLY A 167 -25.87 -0.55 -5.04
C GLY A 167 -26.70 0.00 -3.86
N PHE A 168 -26.21 1.01 -3.16
CA PHE A 168 -27.00 1.73 -2.16
C PHE A 168 -27.96 2.71 -2.83
N ARG A 169 -29.03 3.03 -2.14
CA ARG A 169 -29.98 4.07 -2.53
C ARG A 169 -30.25 4.98 -1.34
N GLU A 170 -30.45 6.23 -1.62
CA GLU A 170 -30.93 7.19 -0.64
C GLU A 170 -32.36 6.82 -0.23
N LEU A 171 -32.61 6.82 1.06
CA LEU A 171 -33.98 6.68 1.58
C LEU A 171 -34.55 8.07 1.77
N GLU A 172 -35.74 8.29 1.23
CA GLU A 172 -36.49 9.50 1.54
C GLU A 172 -36.82 9.53 3.04
N PRO A 173 -36.72 10.70 3.70
CA PRO A 173 -36.94 10.85 5.13
C PRO A 173 -38.40 10.57 5.53
#